data_bd3f8a59ced2f22711ee9f631c34b199
#
_entry.id   bd3f8a59ced2f22711ee9f631c34b199
#
_cell.length_a   1.000
_cell.length_b   1.000
_cell.length_c   1.000
_cell.angle_alpha   90.00
_cell.angle_beta   90.00
_cell.angle_gamma   90.00
#
_symmetry.space_group_name_H-M   'P 1'
#
loop_
_entity.id
_entity.type
_entity.pdbx_description
1 polymer ?
#
loop_
_entity_poly.entity_id
_entity_poly.type
_entity_poly.pdbx_seq_one_letter_code
_entity_poly.pdbx_strand_id
1 'polypeptide(L)'
;MALLERVGTLLRANINDLIEKAEDPEKLAKQLVLDMENQLLQVKTQVAIAIADQHLLQKKLKEHEEAMNQFNRKAELAVQKQQDELARAALERSISHHQLVQSYTQQLEDQTTEAETLRNAFTKLQQKLEETRSACEMLTARNRRARTIGKVNAARTLASTHQTATVLNRLRTSILQREATNTAHTMLEAETVDDRLITLEREDQIDRLLEDLKSRQARRTSRRRCKP
;
A
#
# COMPACT_ATOMS: atom_id res chain seq x y z
N MET A 1 14.43 -4.95 -13.65
CA MET A 1 13.86 -6.26 -14.07
C MET A 1 13.84 -7.24 -12.90
N ALA A 2 14.96 -7.51 -12.22
CA ALA A 2 15.03 -8.51 -11.14
C ALA A 2 14.03 -8.33 -9.96
N LEU A 3 13.63 -7.10 -9.61
CA LEU A 3 12.71 -6.85 -8.50
C LEU A 3 11.27 -7.30 -8.85
N LEU A 4 10.77 -6.91 -10.01
CA LEU A 4 9.43 -7.28 -10.47
C LEU A 4 9.29 -8.78 -10.71
N GLU A 5 10.35 -9.45 -11.15
CA GLU A 5 10.39 -10.91 -11.28
C GLU A 5 10.29 -11.61 -9.93
N ARG A 6 11.02 -11.12 -8.90
CA ARG A 6 10.94 -11.65 -7.53
C ARG A 6 9.53 -11.45 -6.95
N VAL A 7 8.96 -10.27 -7.11
CA VAL A 7 7.57 -9.99 -6.71
C VAL A 7 6.60 -10.92 -7.43
N GLY A 8 6.76 -11.09 -8.75
CA GLY A 8 5.96 -12.01 -9.54
C GLY A 8 6.06 -13.47 -9.07
N THR A 9 7.23 -13.91 -8.63
CA THR A 9 7.42 -15.25 -8.07
C THR A 9 6.69 -15.42 -6.75
N LEU A 10 6.76 -14.43 -5.84
CA LEU A 10 6.04 -14.46 -4.56
C LEU A 10 4.52 -14.41 -4.75
N LEU A 11 4.04 -13.62 -5.71
CA LEU A 11 2.61 -13.54 -6.02
C LEU A 11 2.03 -14.86 -6.55
N ARG A 12 2.85 -15.66 -7.25
CA ARG A 12 2.46 -16.97 -7.81
C ARG A 12 2.67 -18.12 -6.82
N ALA A 13 3.48 -17.94 -5.79
CA ALA A 13 3.78 -18.98 -4.82
C ALA A 13 2.52 -19.41 -4.05
N ASN A 14 2.27 -20.71 -4.02
CA ASN A 14 1.26 -21.29 -3.14
C ASN A 14 1.85 -21.45 -1.73
N ILE A 15 1.61 -20.44 -0.91
CA ILE A 15 2.21 -20.31 0.42
C ILE A 15 1.74 -21.43 1.36
N ASN A 16 0.49 -21.86 1.22
CA ASN A 16 -0.06 -22.93 2.03
C ASN A 16 0.68 -24.26 1.80
N ASP A 17 0.94 -24.60 0.53
CA ASP A 17 1.68 -25.82 0.19
C ASP A 17 3.14 -25.81 0.68
N LEU A 18 3.76 -24.63 0.66
CA LEU A 18 5.13 -24.46 1.15
C LEU A 18 5.22 -24.66 2.66
N ILE A 19 4.25 -24.13 3.41
CA ILE A 19 4.23 -24.20 4.86
C ILE A 19 3.81 -25.59 5.33
N GLU A 20 2.85 -26.25 4.67
CA GLU A 20 2.39 -27.60 5.05
C GLU A 20 3.46 -28.68 4.86
N LYS A 21 4.37 -28.50 3.89
CA LYS A 21 5.47 -29.42 3.62
C LYS A 21 6.74 -29.18 4.44
N ALA A 22 6.77 -28.10 5.25
CA ALA A 22 7.95 -27.73 6.00
C ALA A 22 8.09 -28.55 7.29
N GLU A 23 9.35 -28.88 7.66
CA GLU A 23 9.66 -29.51 8.94
C GLU A 23 9.28 -28.61 10.13
N ASP A 24 9.50 -27.30 10.02
CA ASP A 24 9.08 -26.29 11.00
C ASP A 24 8.21 -25.21 10.33
N PRO A 25 6.88 -25.44 10.24
CA PRO A 25 5.96 -24.53 9.59
C PRO A 25 5.95 -23.12 10.20
N GLU A 26 6.10 -23.01 11.53
CA GLU A 26 6.07 -21.73 12.24
C GLU A 26 7.28 -20.86 11.90
N LYS A 27 8.46 -21.46 11.83
CA LYS A 27 9.70 -20.74 11.51
C LYS A 27 9.70 -20.30 10.04
N LEU A 28 9.28 -21.20 9.12
CA LEU A 28 9.21 -20.88 7.69
C LEU A 28 8.19 -19.78 7.42
N ALA A 29 7.02 -19.83 8.07
CA ALA A 29 5.99 -18.81 7.94
C ALA A 29 6.48 -17.42 8.36
N LYS A 30 7.15 -17.32 9.51
CA LYS A 30 7.75 -16.06 9.98
C LYS A 30 8.81 -15.53 9.01
N GLN A 31 9.69 -16.42 8.50
CA GLN A 31 10.70 -16.03 7.54
C GLN A 31 10.08 -15.50 6.24
N LEU A 32 9.05 -16.17 5.73
CA LEU A 32 8.35 -15.78 4.52
C LEU A 32 7.70 -14.40 4.66
N VAL A 33 7.04 -14.13 5.79
CA VAL A 33 6.46 -12.81 6.07
C VAL A 33 7.53 -11.73 6.09
N LEU A 34 8.66 -11.96 6.78
CA LEU A 34 9.78 -11.01 6.80
C LEU A 34 10.36 -10.75 5.42
N ASP A 35 10.50 -11.79 4.60
CA ASP A 35 11.02 -11.64 3.22
C ASP A 35 10.05 -10.83 2.35
N MET A 36 8.74 -11.04 2.52
CA MET A 36 7.72 -10.25 1.82
C MET A 36 7.68 -8.80 2.29
N GLU A 37 7.83 -8.54 3.59
CA GLU A 37 7.92 -7.18 4.15
C GLU A 37 9.12 -6.42 3.60
N ASN A 38 10.29 -7.07 3.56
CA ASN A 38 11.50 -6.50 2.99
C ASN A 38 11.32 -6.17 1.50
N GLN A 39 10.68 -7.05 0.74
CA GLN A 39 10.39 -6.79 -0.67
C GLN A 39 9.37 -5.68 -0.86
N LEU A 40 8.34 -5.62 -0.01
CA LEU A 40 7.36 -4.54 -0.05
C LEU A 40 8.03 -3.19 0.20
N LEU A 41 8.97 -3.10 1.14
CA LEU A 41 9.75 -1.90 1.39
C LEU A 41 10.60 -1.49 0.18
N GLN A 42 11.24 -2.45 -0.47
CA GLN A 42 12.01 -2.20 -1.70
C GLN A 42 11.12 -1.66 -2.83
N VAL A 43 9.97 -2.30 -3.07
CA VAL A 43 9.02 -1.83 -4.09
C VAL A 43 8.49 -0.44 -3.75
N LYS A 44 8.15 -0.17 -2.48
CA LYS A 44 7.73 1.16 -2.02
C LYS A 44 8.77 2.23 -2.33
N THR A 45 10.05 1.92 -2.11
CA THR A 45 11.15 2.83 -2.41
C THR A 45 11.25 3.10 -3.92
N GLN A 46 11.13 2.05 -4.75
CA GLN A 46 11.15 2.22 -6.22
C GLN A 46 9.95 3.02 -6.73
N VAL A 47 8.76 2.82 -6.17
CA VAL A 47 7.58 3.65 -6.47
C VAL A 47 7.86 5.12 -6.14
N ALA A 48 8.46 5.41 -4.99
CA ALA A 48 8.79 6.78 -4.60
C ALA A 48 9.80 7.42 -5.56
N ILE A 49 10.82 6.68 -5.98
CA ILE A 49 11.81 7.14 -6.97
C ILE A 49 11.12 7.41 -8.31
N ALA A 50 10.31 6.47 -8.81
CA ALA A 50 9.61 6.64 -10.08
C ALA A 50 8.68 7.87 -10.09
N ILE A 51 8.01 8.16 -8.98
CA ILE A 51 7.18 9.36 -8.82
C ILE A 51 8.06 10.63 -8.80
N ALA A 52 9.20 10.59 -8.13
CA ALA A 52 10.13 11.74 -8.10
C ALA A 52 10.69 12.05 -9.50
N ASP A 53 11.06 11.01 -10.26
CA ASP A 53 11.54 11.14 -11.63
C ASP A 53 10.44 11.68 -12.56
N GLN A 54 9.20 11.23 -12.40
CA GLN A 54 8.04 11.75 -13.11
C GLN A 54 7.86 13.26 -12.86
N HIS A 55 7.94 13.71 -11.61
CA HIS A 55 7.86 15.13 -11.28
C HIS A 55 9.03 15.94 -11.85
N LEU A 56 10.23 15.38 -11.87
CA LEU A 56 11.40 16.03 -12.46
C LEU A 56 11.23 16.20 -13.97
N LEU A 57 10.74 15.16 -14.66
CA LEU A 57 10.45 15.23 -16.10
C LEU A 57 9.35 16.23 -16.41
N GLN A 58 8.28 16.29 -15.61
CA GLN A 58 7.21 17.28 -15.75
C GLN A 58 7.75 18.72 -15.62
N LYS A 59 8.65 18.94 -14.66
CA LYS A 59 9.27 20.25 -14.47
C LYS A 59 10.12 20.65 -15.67
N LYS A 60 10.97 19.73 -16.18
CA LYS A 60 11.77 19.97 -17.37
C LYS A 60 10.92 20.23 -18.61
N LEU A 61 9.86 19.44 -18.81
CA LEU A 61 8.92 19.64 -19.89
C LEU A 61 8.36 21.06 -19.87
N LYS A 62 7.86 21.51 -18.72
CA LYS A 62 7.31 22.84 -18.55
C LYS A 62 8.34 23.95 -18.79
N GLU A 63 9.57 23.79 -18.29
CA GLU A 63 10.68 24.74 -18.50
C GLU A 63 10.98 24.92 -20.01
N HIS A 64 10.98 23.82 -20.77
CA HIS A 64 11.24 23.87 -22.21
C HIS A 64 10.04 24.39 -23.01
N GLU A 65 8.81 24.10 -22.61
CA GLU A 65 7.61 24.71 -23.19
C GLU A 65 7.58 26.24 -22.99
N GLU A 66 7.90 26.70 -21.80
CA GLU A 66 7.97 28.12 -21.47
C GLU A 66 9.08 28.79 -22.31
N ALA A 67 10.25 28.17 -22.43
CA ALA A 67 11.36 28.68 -23.22
C ALA A 67 11.00 28.74 -24.71
N MET A 68 10.38 27.69 -25.25
CA MET A 68 9.87 27.66 -26.63
C MET A 68 8.91 28.83 -26.90
N ASN A 69 7.95 29.03 -26.01
CA ASN A 69 6.97 30.11 -26.13
C ASN A 69 7.62 31.50 -26.03
N GLN A 70 8.65 31.66 -25.17
CA GLN A 70 9.41 32.89 -25.08
C GLN A 70 10.17 33.19 -26.38
N PHE A 71 10.82 32.19 -26.97
CA PHE A 71 11.54 32.37 -28.24
C PHE A 71 10.61 32.66 -29.39
N ASN A 72 9.43 32.05 -29.45
CA ASN A 72 8.40 32.39 -30.44
C ASN A 72 7.96 33.86 -30.32
N ARG A 73 7.68 34.36 -29.11
CA ARG A 73 7.35 35.78 -28.89
C ARG A 73 8.50 36.72 -29.28
N LYS A 74 9.73 36.33 -29.03
CA LYS A 74 10.93 37.11 -29.43
C LYS A 74 11.04 37.12 -30.97
N ALA A 75 10.77 36.01 -31.64
CA ALA A 75 10.77 35.95 -33.10
C ALA A 75 9.69 36.86 -33.70
N GLU A 76 8.47 36.85 -33.16
CA GLU A 76 7.38 37.74 -33.58
C GLU A 76 7.77 39.23 -33.45
N LEU A 77 8.40 39.57 -32.30
CA LEU A 77 8.87 40.95 -32.06
C LEU A 77 9.97 41.36 -33.01
N ALA A 78 10.89 40.42 -33.35
CA ALA A 78 11.96 40.69 -34.32
C ALA A 78 11.41 40.92 -35.75
N VAL A 79 10.40 40.14 -36.13
CA VAL A 79 9.70 40.37 -37.42
C VAL A 79 9.01 41.73 -37.45
N GLN A 80 8.32 42.15 -36.38
CA GLN A 80 7.72 43.47 -36.27
C GLN A 80 8.75 44.61 -36.43
N LYS A 81 9.99 44.37 -35.97
CA LYS A 81 11.10 45.32 -36.10
C LYS A 81 11.91 45.19 -37.40
N GLN A 82 11.45 44.36 -38.34
CA GLN A 82 12.13 44.09 -39.61
C GLN A 82 13.58 43.54 -39.45
N GLN A 83 13.82 42.78 -38.37
CA GLN A 83 15.08 42.14 -38.02
C GLN A 83 15.03 40.64 -38.36
N ASP A 84 15.04 40.29 -39.64
CA ASP A 84 14.84 38.94 -40.09
C ASP A 84 15.91 37.96 -39.62
N GLU A 85 17.17 38.37 -39.54
CA GLU A 85 18.25 37.54 -38.98
C GLU A 85 18.01 37.15 -37.54
N LEU A 86 17.56 38.13 -36.73
CA LEU A 86 17.23 37.87 -35.32
C LEU A 86 16.00 36.99 -35.13
N ALA A 87 14.98 37.15 -36.03
CA ALA A 87 13.82 36.30 -36.07
C ALA A 87 14.19 34.84 -36.38
N ARG A 88 15.06 34.62 -37.37
CA ARG A 88 15.57 33.29 -37.74
C ARG A 88 16.31 32.64 -36.57
N ALA A 89 17.23 33.37 -35.93
CA ALA A 89 17.93 32.84 -34.75
C ALA A 89 17.01 32.50 -33.56
N ALA A 90 15.97 33.31 -33.33
CA ALA A 90 14.96 33.01 -32.30
C ALA A 90 14.13 31.76 -32.67
N LEU A 91 13.71 31.61 -33.92
CA LEU A 91 12.98 30.41 -34.39
C LEU A 91 13.84 29.15 -34.28
N GLU A 92 15.12 29.21 -34.60
CA GLU A 92 16.04 28.09 -34.49
C GLU A 92 16.12 27.60 -33.01
N ARG A 93 16.18 28.53 -32.06
CA ARG A 93 16.11 28.23 -30.63
C ARG A 93 14.78 27.63 -30.23
N SER A 94 13.66 28.15 -30.75
CA SER A 94 12.34 27.61 -30.51
C SER A 94 12.22 26.17 -31.00
N ILE A 95 12.72 25.88 -32.21
CA ILE A 95 12.74 24.53 -32.79
C ILE A 95 13.55 23.56 -31.89
N SER A 96 14.71 24.01 -31.42
CA SER A 96 15.53 23.20 -30.51
C SER A 96 14.80 22.86 -29.20
N HIS A 97 14.10 23.83 -28.61
CA HIS A 97 13.27 23.57 -27.42
C HIS A 97 12.07 22.70 -27.74
N HIS A 98 11.45 22.85 -28.91
CA HIS A 98 10.34 21.98 -29.33
C HIS A 98 10.76 20.50 -29.45
N GLN A 99 11.96 20.23 -29.98
CA GLN A 99 12.51 18.85 -30.01
C GLN A 99 12.71 18.28 -28.62
N LEU A 100 13.19 19.12 -27.67
CA LEU A 100 13.32 18.70 -26.26
C LEU A 100 11.95 18.44 -25.59
N VAL A 101 10.95 19.28 -25.89
CA VAL A 101 9.56 19.05 -25.42
C VAL A 101 9.05 17.69 -25.90
N GLN A 102 9.21 17.38 -27.18
CA GLN A 102 8.79 16.07 -27.72
C GLN A 102 9.51 14.91 -27.02
N SER A 103 10.83 15.03 -26.83
CA SER A 103 11.61 14.00 -26.14
C SER A 103 11.18 13.81 -24.68
N TYR A 104 10.96 14.91 -23.94
CA TYR A 104 10.53 14.83 -22.54
C TYR A 104 9.08 14.34 -22.42
N THR A 105 8.21 14.64 -23.38
CA THR A 105 6.85 14.10 -23.43
C THR A 105 6.88 12.58 -23.51
N GLN A 106 7.67 12.04 -24.45
CA GLN A 106 7.81 10.59 -24.58
C GLN A 106 8.39 9.94 -23.31
N GLN A 107 9.45 10.53 -22.75
CA GLN A 107 10.05 10.03 -21.51
C GLN A 107 9.05 10.06 -20.33
N LEU A 108 8.19 11.08 -20.28
CA LEU A 108 7.17 11.21 -19.24
C LEU A 108 6.09 10.13 -19.38
N GLU A 109 5.67 9.80 -20.61
CA GLU A 109 4.73 8.72 -20.88
C GLU A 109 5.30 7.37 -20.44
N ASP A 110 6.55 7.08 -20.83
CA ASP A 110 7.24 5.85 -20.45
C ASP A 110 7.37 5.74 -18.92
N GLN A 111 7.81 6.83 -18.26
CA GLN A 111 7.96 6.88 -16.81
C GLN A 111 6.62 6.76 -16.07
N THR A 112 5.54 7.30 -16.63
CA THR A 112 4.19 7.16 -16.06
C THR A 112 3.74 5.72 -16.08
N THR A 113 3.95 5.02 -17.20
CA THR A 113 3.62 3.60 -17.35
C THR A 113 4.43 2.73 -16.39
N GLU A 114 5.72 3.03 -16.21
CA GLU A 114 6.57 2.34 -15.23
C GLU A 114 6.10 2.57 -13.80
N ALA A 115 5.80 3.81 -13.42
CA ALA A 115 5.29 4.16 -12.09
C ALA A 115 3.96 3.47 -11.78
N GLU A 116 3.05 3.39 -12.74
CA GLU A 116 1.78 2.66 -12.60
C GLU A 116 2.00 1.16 -12.43
N THR A 117 2.91 0.58 -13.19
CA THR A 117 3.27 -0.84 -13.07
C THR A 117 3.82 -1.15 -11.68
N LEU A 118 4.71 -0.31 -11.16
CA LEU A 118 5.27 -0.45 -9.82
C LEU A 118 4.21 -0.26 -8.72
N ARG A 119 3.29 0.69 -8.85
CA ARG A 119 2.16 0.90 -7.92
C ARG A 119 1.24 -0.32 -7.88
N ASN A 120 0.91 -0.87 -9.05
CA ASN A 120 0.09 -2.08 -9.14
C ASN A 120 0.79 -3.28 -8.49
N ALA A 121 2.10 -3.44 -8.71
CA ALA A 121 2.89 -4.47 -8.06
C ALA A 121 2.93 -4.29 -6.54
N PHE A 122 3.09 -3.06 -6.06
CA PHE A 122 3.03 -2.74 -4.63
C PHE A 122 1.70 -3.14 -3.99
N THR A 123 0.59 -2.73 -4.59
CA THR A 123 -0.76 -3.04 -4.07
C THR A 123 -1.02 -4.55 -4.01
N LYS A 124 -0.65 -5.28 -5.09
CA LYS A 124 -0.79 -6.75 -5.13
C LYS A 124 0.08 -7.43 -4.08
N LEU A 125 1.32 -6.97 -3.90
CA LEU A 125 2.23 -7.54 -2.91
C LEU A 125 1.74 -7.26 -1.49
N GLN A 126 1.18 -6.08 -1.23
CA GLN A 126 0.58 -5.72 0.05
C GLN A 126 -0.60 -6.62 0.38
N GLN A 127 -1.52 -6.83 -0.56
CA GLN A 127 -2.64 -7.76 -0.38
C GLN A 127 -2.15 -9.18 -0.10
N LYS A 128 -1.15 -9.63 -0.87
CA LYS A 128 -0.59 -10.97 -0.70
C LYS A 128 0.10 -11.15 0.65
N LEU A 129 0.75 -10.09 1.16
CA LEU A 129 1.36 -10.10 2.50
C LEU A 129 0.28 -10.29 3.59
N GLU A 130 -0.83 -9.57 3.52
CA GLU A 130 -1.93 -9.71 4.50
C GLU A 130 -2.58 -11.10 4.43
N GLU A 131 -2.82 -11.64 3.23
CA GLU A 131 -3.28 -13.03 3.07
C GLU A 131 -2.30 -14.02 3.70
N THR A 132 -0.99 -13.80 3.47
CA THR A 132 0.07 -14.66 4.00
C THR A 132 0.13 -14.60 5.51
N ARG A 133 0.04 -13.41 6.11
CA ARG A 133 0.00 -13.23 7.57
C ARG A 133 -1.16 -14.00 8.19
N SER A 134 -2.37 -13.81 7.64
CA SER A 134 -3.58 -14.51 8.11
C SER A 134 -3.44 -16.03 7.99
N ALA A 135 -2.91 -16.51 6.87
CA ALA A 135 -2.66 -17.95 6.68
C ALA A 135 -1.63 -18.49 7.68
N CYS A 136 -0.54 -17.74 7.92
CA CYS A 136 0.50 -18.10 8.89
C CYS A 136 -0.05 -18.18 10.32
N GLU A 137 -0.90 -17.25 10.72
CA GLU A 137 -1.55 -17.23 12.05
C GLU A 137 -2.45 -18.45 12.22
N MET A 138 -3.30 -18.74 11.24
CA MET A 138 -4.17 -19.91 11.27
C MET A 138 -3.38 -21.23 11.33
N LEU A 139 -2.32 -21.37 10.52
CA LEU A 139 -1.48 -22.57 10.51
C LEU A 139 -0.69 -22.72 11.82
N THR A 140 -0.18 -21.62 12.38
CA THR A 140 0.49 -21.62 13.67
C THR A 140 -0.45 -22.05 14.79
N ALA A 141 -1.68 -21.52 14.81
CA ALA A 141 -2.70 -21.90 15.78
C ALA A 141 -3.09 -23.39 15.65
N ARG A 142 -3.28 -23.88 14.41
CA ARG A 142 -3.56 -25.30 14.12
C ARG A 142 -2.43 -26.21 14.58
N ASN A 143 -1.19 -25.85 14.31
CA ASN A 143 -0.02 -26.62 14.71
C ASN A 143 0.13 -26.68 16.25
N ARG A 144 -0.07 -25.54 16.94
CA ARG A 144 -0.09 -25.51 18.42
C ARG A 144 -1.17 -26.41 19.01
N ARG A 145 -2.38 -26.39 18.42
CA ARG A 145 -3.47 -27.29 18.83
C ARG A 145 -3.09 -28.78 18.62
N ALA A 146 -2.55 -29.12 17.43
CA ALA A 146 -2.14 -30.48 17.12
C ALA A 146 -1.02 -30.96 18.08
N ARG A 147 0.00 -30.14 18.38
CA ARG A 147 1.04 -30.45 19.37
C ARG A 147 0.48 -30.63 20.78
N THR A 148 -0.50 -29.84 21.16
CA THR A 148 -1.16 -29.97 22.48
C THR A 148 -1.98 -31.27 22.56
N ILE A 149 -2.76 -31.60 21.52
CA ILE A 149 -3.50 -32.86 21.46
C ILE A 149 -2.52 -34.06 21.46
N GLY A 150 -1.42 -33.99 20.71
CA GLY A 150 -0.38 -35.02 20.72
C GLY A 150 0.20 -35.25 22.11
N LYS A 151 0.51 -34.18 22.87
CA LYS A 151 1.00 -34.26 24.24
C LYS A 151 -0.05 -34.87 25.19
N VAL A 152 -1.33 -34.51 25.03
CA VAL A 152 -2.44 -35.06 25.81
C VAL A 152 -2.62 -36.54 25.50
N ASN A 153 -2.56 -36.95 24.24
CA ASN A 153 -2.69 -38.35 23.85
C ASN A 153 -1.49 -39.19 24.34
N ALA A 154 -0.25 -38.66 24.24
CA ALA A 154 0.93 -39.30 24.78
C ALA A 154 0.86 -39.46 26.31
N ALA A 155 0.38 -38.43 27.04
CA ALA A 155 0.13 -38.52 28.47
C ALA A 155 -0.96 -39.56 28.80
N ARG A 156 -2.00 -39.67 27.97
CA ARG A 156 -3.10 -40.64 28.12
C ARG A 156 -2.63 -42.08 27.91
N THR A 157 -1.73 -42.35 26.97
CA THR A 157 -1.14 -43.69 26.73
C THR A 157 -0.20 -44.09 27.89
N LEU A 158 0.56 -43.15 28.44
CA LEU A 158 1.37 -43.39 29.65
C LEU A 158 0.52 -43.53 30.92
N ALA A 159 -0.71 -43.03 30.89
CA ALA A 159 -1.62 -42.93 32.00
C ALA A 159 -2.53 -44.18 32.22
N SER A 160 -2.45 -45.17 31.36
CA SER A 160 -3.17 -46.43 31.55
C SER A 160 -2.66 -47.28 32.70
N THR A 161 -1.65 -46.82 33.43
CA THR A 161 -1.12 -47.40 34.68
C THR A 161 -1.50 -46.50 35.86
N HIS A 162 -2.57 -46.84 36.51
CA HIS A 162 -3.11 -46.61 37.87
C HIS A 162 -2.94 -45.30 38.69
N GLN A 163 -2.30 -44.20 38.22
CA GLN A 163 -2.16 -42.98 39.04
C GLN A 163 -2.58 -41.65 38.39
N THR A 164 -3.36 -41.66 37.36
CA THR A 164 -3.43 -40.53 36.40
C THR A 164 -4.71 -39.73 36.33
N ALA A 165 -5.75 -40.03 37.05
CA ALA A 165 -7.01 -39.26 37.03
C ALA A 165 -6.78 -37.80 37.56
N THR A 166 -5.87 -37.63 38.50
CA THR A 166 -5.54 -36.32 39.09
C THR A 166 -4.68 -35.45 38.17
N VAL A 167 -3.75 -36.03 37.41
CA VAL A 167 -2.91 -35.30 36.45
C VAL A 167 -3.70 -34.87 35.19
N LEU A 168 -4.61 -35.73 34.73
CA LEU A 168 -5.52 -35.40 33.62
C LEU A 168 -6.51 -34.28 33.96
N ASN A 169 -7.03 -34.25 35.18
CA ASN A 169 -7.87 -33.14 35.63
C ASN A 169 -7.10 -31.82 35.75
N ARG A 170 -5.86 -31.82 36.22
CA ARG A 170 -5.02 -30.63 36.26
C ARG A 170 -4.65 -30.10 34.89
N LEU A 171 -4.35 -30.99 33.93
CA LEU A 171 -4.09 -30.60 32.51
C LEU A 171 -5.36 -30.05 31.84
N ARG A 172 -6.52 -30.67 32.08
CA ARG A 172 -7.81 -30.20 31.56
C ARG A 172 -8.17 -28.82 32.10
N THR A 173 -7.97 -28.57 33.39
CA THR A 173 -8.18 -27.25 34.01
C THR A 173 -7.21 -26.20 33.49
N SER A 174 -5.94 -26.54 33.25
CA SER A 174 -4.97 -25.60 32.70
C SER A 174 -5.21 -25.24 31.22
N ILE A 175 -5.77 -26.18 30.44
CA ILE A 175 -6.18 -25.92 29.05
C ILE A 175 -7.41 -25.01 29.02
N LEU A 176 -8.43 -25.30 29.83
CA LEU A 176 -9.62 -24.48 29.97
C LEU A 176 -9.31 -23.06 30.48
N GLN A 177 -8.36 -22.94 31.42
CA GLN A 177 -7.89 -21.62 31.88
C GLN A 177 -7.18 -20.83 30.81
N ARG A 178 -6.37 -21.47 29.98
CA ARG A 178 -5.71 -20.80 28.82
C ARG A 178 -6.67 -20.44 27.70
N GLU A 179 -7.68 -21.28 27.46
CA GLU A 179 -8.74 -20.92 26.51
C GLU A 179 -9.58 -19.75 27.03
N ALA A 180 -9.91 -19.73 28.33
CA ALA A 180 -10.62 -18.63 28.96
C ALA A 180 -9.80 -17.32 28.95
N THR A 181 -8.47 -17.39 29.21
CA THR A 181 -7.61 -16.21 29.09
C THR A 181 -7.44 -15.71 27.66
N ASN A 182 -7.35 -16.60 26.69
CA ASN A 182 -7.32 -16.18 25.27
C ASN A 182 -8.66 -15.57 24.81
N THR A 183 -9.79 -16.14 25.28
CA THR A 183 -11.12 -15.58 24.99
C THR A 183 -11.31 -14.22 25.70
N ALA A 184 -10.78 -14.07 26.92
CA ALA A 184 -10.78 -12.80 27.62
C ALA A 184 -9.86 -11.75 26.95
N HIS A 185 -8.72 -12.16 26.38
CA HIS A 185 -7.86 -11.26 25.58
C HIS A 185 -8.55 -10.83 24.29
N THR A 186 -9.18 -11.75 23.56
CA THR A 186 -9.96 -11.39 22.34
C THR A 186 -11.18 -10.53 22.66
N MET A 187 -11.79 -10.67 23.83
CA MET A 187 -12.87 -9.77 24.26
C MET A 187 -12.38 -8.39 24.72
N LEU A 188 -11.14 -8.29 25.20
CA LEU A 188 -10.50 -7.01 25.55
C LEU A 188 -9.96 -6.26 24.32
N GLU A 189 -9.64 -6.98 23.24
CA GLU A 189 -9.23 -6.42 21.95
C GLU A 189 -10.44 -6.08 21.06
N ALA A 190 -11.63 -6.60 21.35
CA ALA A 190 -12.86 -6.14 20.72
C ALA A 190 -13.13 -4.70 21.15
N GLU A 191 -13.22 -3.79 20.20
CA GLU A 191 -13.50 -2.36 20.35
C GLU A 191 -14.34 -2.07 21.58
N THR A 192 -13.78 -1.32 22.52
CA THR A 192 -14.50 -0.88 23.70
C THR A 192 -15.69 -0.04 23.27
N VAL A 193 -16.78 -0.06 24.05
CA VAL A 193 -17.97 0.74 23.77
C VAL A 193 -17.57 2.22 23.60
N ASP A 194 -16.51 2.66 24.27
CA ASP A 194 -15.95 4.00 24.16
C ASP A 194 -15.36 4.30 22.78
N ASP A 195 -14.70 3.33 22.13
CA ASP A 195 -14.18 3.51 20.76
C ASP A 195 -15.32 3.63 19.72
N ARG A 196 -16.43 2.92 19.95
CA ARG A 196 -17.65 3.06 19.11
C ARG A 196 -18.36 4.38 19.34
N LEU A 197 -18.37 4.88 20.56
CA LEU A 197 -18.94 6.19 20.88
C LEU A 197 -18.09 7.32 20.25
N ILE A 198 -16.77 7.21 20.32
CA ILE A 198 -15.85 8.19 19.70
C ILE A 198 -15.99 8.19 18.16
N THR A 199 -16.21 7.04 17.54
CA THR A 199 -16.46 6.98 16.07
C THR A 199 -17.80 7.58 15.69
N LEU A 200 -18.86 7.33 16.47
CA LEU A 200 -20.19 7.94 16.28
C LEU A 200 -20.18 9.46 16.47
N GLU A 201 -19.50 9.96 17.51
CA GLU A 201 -19.34 11.40 17.73
C GLU A 201 -18.56 12.09 16.60
N ARG A 202 -17.59 11.39 16.01
CA ARG A 202 -16.81 11.88 14.88
C ARG A 202 -17.63 11.93 13.58
N GLU A 203 -18.47 10.93 13.35
CA GLU A 203 -19.40 10.91 12.21
C GLU A 203 -20.44 12.04 12.33
N ASP A 204 -21.03 12.24 13.52
CA ASP A 204 -21.95 13.35 13.79
C ASP A 204 -21.31 14.74 13.59
N GLN A 205 -20.04 14.90 13.98
CA GLN A 205 -19.29 16.13 13.71
C GLN A 205 -19.04 16.37 12.22
N ILE A 206 -18.71 15.31 11.47
CA ILE A 206 -18.50 15.40 10.03
C ILE A 206 -19.79 15.76 9.31
N ASP A 207 -20.91 15.18 9.71
CA ASP A 207 -22.24 15.47 9.11
C ASP A 207 -22.67 16.91 9.36
N ARG A 208 -22.47 17.44 10.57
CA ARG A 208 -22.74 18.87 10.89
C ARG A 208 -21.87 19.82 10.06
N LEU A 209 -20.59 19.52 9.90
CA LEU A 209 -19.69 20.30 9.05
C LEU A 209 -20.09 20.25 7.58
N LEU A 210 -20.57 19.10 7.13
CA LEU A 210 -21.03 18.88 5.75
C LEU A 210 -22.33 19.67 5.49
N GLU A 211 -23.26 19.71 6.44
CA GLU A 211 -24.46 20.52 6.35
C GLU A 211 -24.15 22.03 6.36
N ASP A 212 -23.22 22.47 7.21
CA ASP A 212 -22.79 23.87 7.24
C ASP A 212 -22.13 24.30 5.93
N LEU A 213 -21.28 23.42 5.34
CA LEU A 213 -20.70 23.66 4.02
C LEU A 213 -21.79 23.76 2.92
N LYS A 214 -22.75 22.83 2.93
CA LYS A 214 -23.89 22.88 1.98
C LYS A 214 -24.71 24.16 2.14
N SER A 215 -25.01 24.58 3.37
CA SER A 215 -25.73 25.78 3.65
C SER A 215 -24.99 27.06 3.22
N ARG A 216 -23.68 27.11 3.41
CA ARG A 216 -22.83 28.23 2.93
C ARG A 216 -22.77 28.27 1.40
N GLN A 217 -22.75 27.12 0.75
CA GLN A 217 -22.74 27.03 -0.71
C GLN A 217 -24.10 27.48 -1.30
N ALA A 218 -25.22 27.10 -0.68
CA ALA A 218 -26.55 27.54 -1.05
C ALA A 218 -26.72 29.06 -0.90
N ARG A 219 -26.19 29.66 0.19
CA ARG A 219 -26.18 31.13 0.39
C ARG A 219 -25.31 31.87 -0.63
N ARG A 220 -24.20 31.26 -1.10
CA ARG A 220 -23.36 31.83 -2.16
C ARG A 220 -24.04 31.82 -3.53
N THR A 221 -24.79 30.77 -3.84
CA THR A 221 -25.51 30.64 -5.11
C THR A 221 -26.76 31.58 -5.15
N SER A 222 -27.44 31.77 -4.02
CA SER A 222 -28.57 32.72 -3.93
C SER A 222 -28.11 34.19 -4.05
N ARG A 223 -26.93 34.54 -3.48
CA ARG A 223 -26.35 35.90 -3.63
C ARG A 223 -25.86 36.21 -5.07
N ARG A 224 -25.56 35.20 -5.89
CA ARG A 224 -25.22 35.43 -7.30
C ARG A 224 -26.42 35.58 -8.21
N ARG A 225 -27.64 35.20 -7.78
CA ARG A 225 -28.89 35.38 -8.55
C ARG A 225 -29.60 36.71 -8.29
N CYS A 226 -29.15 37.47 -7.30
CA CYS A 226 -29.73 38.79 -6.99
C CYS A 226 -28.71 39.94 -7.19
N LYS A 227 -28.06 40.00 -8.34
CA LYS A 227 -27.46 41.23 -8.87
C LYS A 227 -28.13 41.55 -10.20
N PRO A 228 -28.79 42.72 -10.29
CA PRO A 228 -29.39 43.20 -11.53
C PRO A 228 -28.33 43.49 -12.60
#